data_2080c44a6caa42a316d7711e800a68d5
#
_entry.id   2080c44a6caa42a316d7711e800a68d5
#
_cell.length_a   1.000
_cell.length_b   1.000
_cell.length_c   1.000
_cell.angle_alpha   90.00
_cell.angle_beta   90.00
_cell.angle_gamma   90.00
#
_symmetry.space_group_name_H-M   'P 1'
#
loop_
_entity.id
_entity.type
_entity.pdbx_description
1 polymer ?
#
loop_
_entity_poly.entity_id
_entity_poly.type
_entity_poly.pdbx_seq_one_letter_code
_entity_poly.pdbx_strand_id
1 'polypeptide(L)'
;MSACPKKCISMVEDNEGFKYPVVNMDLCVNCGLCEKVCPIINTQTNGKDMPNTAYVVRNNDPEIVKNSTSGGAVTAFCEEILSQNGIIFGGAFDKDFNVCHSSAETVQELSKFRSSKYVQSDLGNTFSEVKKSLDSGRIVMFSGTPCQVEGLKNFLRKPYDNLFTVDFVCRAVPSPYVWKKYREYMESKFDSKIIYANFREKTYGYHSANLTLRFANGKKSIENTNTDYMLKSFFDGICSRPSCYDCKFRKETRVSDLTVFDCWDITRYVKDLEDDDKGYTAVIIQSHKGAEMLKKVSDKLTVYPADVNLLFHKDGHMAFQNPQCHKDRKLYFEMLNSGITIDKAVKKTIPVKTSRKIFGKFRGILYKTGVLKLLKKLK
;
A
#
# COMPACT_ATOMS: atom_id res chain seq x y z
N MET A 1 19.32 -10.35 -0.20
CA MET A 1 19.65 -11.02 1.07
C MET A 1 19.20 -12.49 1.06
N SER A 2 17.92 -12.79 1.09
CA SER A 2 17.37 -14.17 1.24
C SER A 2 17.81 -15.18 0.17
N ALA A 3 18.22 -14.75 -1.01
CA ALA A 3 18.70 -15.62 -2.08
C ALA A 3 20.17 -16.03 -1.94
N CYS A 4 20.97 -15.37 -1.07
CA CYS A 4 22.39 -15.65 -0.96
C CYS A 4 22.65 -16.91 -0.14
N PRO A 5 23.24 -18.00 -0.73
CA PRO A 5 23.51 -19.25 -0.02
C PRO A 5 24.60 -19.09 1.04
N LYS A 6 25.50 -18.12 0.88
CA LYS A 6 26.57 -17.81 1.83
C LYS A 6 26.18 -16.75 2.86
N LYS A 7 24.94 -16.20 2.77
CA LYS A 7 24.44 -15.13 3.67
C LYS A 7 25.37 -13.91 3.75
N CYS A 8 26.13 -13.64 2.69
CA CYS A 8 27.09 -12.53 2.64
C CYS A 8 26.45 -11.18 2.29
N ILE A 9 25.10 -11.08 2.20
CA ILE A 9 24.40 -9.84 1.88
C ILE A 9 23.63 -9.39 3.11
N SER A 10 23.94 -8.20 3.61
CA SER A 10 23.20 -7.47 4.64
C SER A 10 22.40 -6.33 4.03
N MET A 11 21.36 -5.88 4.73
CA MET A 11 20.58 -4.70 4.35
C MET A 11 20.96 -3.56 5.29
N VAL A 12 21.60 -2.52 4.75
CA VAL A 12 22.06 -1.35 5.52
C VAL A 12 21.16 -0.17 5.23
N GLU A 13 20.77 0.53 6.28
CA GLU A 13 19.93 1.73 6.20
C GLU A 13 20.79 2.95 5.84
N ASP A 14 20.32 3.73 4.87
CA ASP A 14 20.92 5.01 4.54
C ASP A 14 20.42 6.14 5.47
N ASN A 15 20.92 7.34 5.28
CA ASN A 15 20.54 8.52 6.07
C ASN A 15 19.11 9.04 5.79
N GLU A 16 18.39 8.43 4.87
CA GLU A 16 16.98 8.69 4.58
C GLU A 16 16.06 7.59 5.12
N GLY A 17 16.62 6.53 5.74
CA GLY A 17 15.89 5.40 6.31
C GLY A 17 15.50 4.31 5.33
N PHE A 18 16.16 4.25 4.16
CA PHE A 18 15.94 3.19 3.19
C PHE A 18 17.06 2.15 3.27
N LYS A 19 16.67 0.87 3.29
CA LYS A 19 17.63 -0.23 3.29
C LYS A 19 18.12 -0.57 1.89
N TYR A 20 19.45 -0.73 1.78
CA TYR A 20 20.14 -1.16 0.56
C TYR A 20 21.03 -2.36 0.83
N PRO A 21 21.20 -3.28 -0.16
CA PRO A 21 22.06 -4.44 0.01
C PRO A 21 23.54 -4.05 0.02
N VAL A 22 24.28 -4.57 1.00
CA VAL A 22 25.74 -4.49 1.07
C VAL A 22 26.28 -5.90 1.08
N VAL A 23 27.26 -6.16 0.22
CA VAL A 23 27.88 -7.48 0.06
C VAL A 23 29.20 -7.52 0.82
N ASN A 24 29.34 -8.50 1.74
CA ASN A 24 30.64 -8.83 2.30
C ASN A 24 31.42 -9.66 1.26
N MET A 25 32.44 -9.05 0.65
CA MET A 25 33.22 -9.65 -0.43
C MET A 25 34.10 -10.80 0.05
N ASP A 26 34.52 -10.84 1.31
CA ASP A 26 35.35 -11.92 1.87
C ASP A 26 34.58 -13.24 1.97
N LEU A 27 33.24 -13.15 2.10
CA LEU A 27 32.35 -14.32 2.16
C LEU A 27 31.69 -14.62 0.81
N CYS A 28 31.81 -13.73 -0.17
CA CYS A 28 31.17 -13.85 -1.47
C CYS A 28 31.91 -14.84 -2.37
N VAL A 29 31.20 -15.88 -2.82
CA VAL A 29 31.75 -16.88 -3.76
C VAL A 29 31.45 -16.56 -5.23
N ASN A 30 30.98 -15.35 -5.51
CA ASN A 30 30.73 -14.82 -6.86
C ASN A 30 29.78 -15.68 -7.72
N CYS A 31 28.79 -16.33 -7.10
CA CYS A 31 27.87 -17.25 -7.80
C CYS A 31 26.79 -16.55 -8.67
N GLY A 32 26.67 -15.24 -8.65
CA GLY A 32 25.71 -14.43 -9.43
C GLY A 32 24.24 -14.61 -9.07
N LEU A 33 23.88 -15.41 -8.05
CA LEU A 33 22.48 -15.71 -7.74
C LEU A 33 21.68 -14.46 -7.30
N CYS A 34 22.33 -13.54 -6.58
CA CYS A 34 21.71 -12.27 -6.18
C CYS A 34 21.30 -11.41 -7.38
N GLU A 35 22.08 -11.42 -8.46
CA GLU A 35 21.77 -10.73 -9.71
C GLU A 35 20.64 -11.41 -10.47
N LYS A 36 20.66 -12.76 -10.54
CA LYS A 36 19.63 -13.57 -11.21
C LYS A 36 18.23 -13.38 -10.61
N VAL A 37 18.12 -13.09 -9.31
CA VAL A 37 16.83 -12.88 -8.64
C VAL A 37 16.47 -11.39 -8.46
N CYS A 38 17.34 -10.48 -8.87
CA CYS A 38 17.11 -9.04 -8.71
C CYS A 38 16.02 -8.55 -9.69
N PRO A 39 14.88 -8.05 -9.22
CA PRO A 39 13.81 -7.61 -10.12
C PRO A 39 14.16 -6.33 -10.88
N ILE A 40 15.16 -5.57 -10.44
CA ILE A 40 15.65 -4.40 -11.18
C ILE A 40 16.46 -4.78 -12.41
N ILE A 41 17.22 -5.87 -12.32
CA ILE A 41 18.03 -6.40 -13.44
C ILE A 41 17.16 -7.28 -14.34
N ASN A 42 16.27 -8.09 -13.74
CA ASN A 42 15.43 -9.07 -14.41
C ASN A 42 13.96 -8.73 -14.24
N THR A 43 13.51 -7.67 -14.92
CA THR A 43 12.08 -7.32 -14.96
C THR A 43 11.30 -8.35 -15.76
N GLN A 44 10.17 -8.80 -15.22
CA GLN A 44 9.29 -9.75 -15.88
C GLN A 44 8.08 -9.05 -16.52
N THR A 45 7.53 -9.65 -17.56
CA THR A 45 6.23 -9.31 -18.14
C THR A 45 5.43 -10.59 -18.30
N ASN A 46 4.14 -10.56 -17.99
CA ASN A 46 3.25 -11.64 -18.40
C ASN A 46 3.12 -11.63 -19.95
N GLY A 47 2.90 -12.81 -20.53
CA GLY A 47 2.63 -12.95 -21.97
C GLY A 47 1.38 -12.18 -22.42
N LYS A 48 1.23 -11.99 -23.73
CA LYS A 48 0.14 -11.21 -24.35
C LYS A 48 -1.26 -11.86 -24.24
N ASP A 49 -1.36 -13.13 -23.87
CA ASP A 49 -2.62 -13.91 -23.84
C ASP A 49 -3.40 -13.78 -22.54
N MET A 50 -3.38 -12.58 -21.94
CA MET A 50 -4.03 -12.33 -20.65
C MET A 50 -5.46 -11.82 -20.85
N PRO A 51 -6.42 -12.26 -20.03
CA PRO A 51 -7.75 -11.68 -20.05
C PRO A 51 -7.65 -10.20 -19.69
N ASN A 52 -7.88 -9.34 -20.69
CA ASN A 52 -7.92 -7.88 -20.49
C ASN A 52 -9.30 -7.49 -19.92
N THR A 53 -9.58 -7.95 -18.69
CA THR A 53 -10.87 -7.73 -18.03
C THR A 53 -10.69 -7.03 -16.70
N ALA A 54 -11.62 -6.15 -16.41
CA ALA A 54 -11.65 -5.39 -15.16
C ALA A 54 -13.05 -5.33 -14.56
N TYR A 55 -13.06 -5.13 -13.27
CA TYR A 55 -14.29 -5.03 -12.49
C TYR A 55 -14.16 -3.93 -11.44
N VAL A 56 -15.30 -3.35 -11.08
CA VAL A 56 -15.41 -2.56 -9.85
C VAL A 56 -16.23 -3.37 -8.85
N VAL A 57 -15.69 -3.57 -7.66
CA VAL A 57 -16.29 -4.49 -6.69
C VAL A 57 -16.38 -3.87 -5.31
N ARG A 58 -17.36 -4.36 -4.52
CA ARG A 58 -17.53 -4.03 -3.11
C ARG A 58 -17.88 -5.28 -2.33
N ASN A 59 -17.27 -5.44 -1.16
CA ASN A 59 -17.64 -6.51 -0.22
C ASN A 59 -19.07 -6.31 0.28
N ASN A 60 -19.82 -7.40 0.39
CA ASN A 60 -21.21 -7.36 0.84
C ASN A 60 -21.33 -7.14 2.35
N ASP A 61 -20.26 -7.39 3.12
CA ASP A 61 -20.18 -7.04 4.55
C ASP A 61 -19.82 -5.56 4.75
N PRO A 62 -20.74 -4.74 5.29
CA PRO A 62 -20.51 -3.31 5.50
C PRO A 62 -19.41 -3.01 6.52
N GLU A 63 -19.14 -3.89 7.50
CA GLU A 63 -18.05 -3.69 8.46
C GLU A 63 -16.68 -3.94 7.80
N ILE A 64 -16.58 -4.87 6.87
CA ILE A 64 -15.36 -5.05 6.05
C ILE A 64 -15.13 -3.80 5.19
N VAL A 65 -16.16 -3.29 4.52
CA VAL A 65 -16.07 -2.07 3.69
C VAL A 65 -15.63 -0.88 4.53
N LYS A 66 -16.24 -0.67 5.69
CA LYS A 66 -15.95 0.44 6.60
C LYS A 66 -14.49 0.43 7.07
N ASN A 67 -13.97 -0.75 7.39
CA ASN A 67 -12.61 -0.92 7.91
C ASN A 67 -11.53 -1.11 6.82
N SER A 68 -11.92 -1.12 5.56
CA SER A 68 -11.01 -1.20 4.40
C SER A 68 -10.70 0.16 3.81
N THR A 69 -9.59 0.29 3.07
CA THR A 69 -9.25 1.52 2.34
C THR A 69 -10.31 1.87 1.30
N SER A 70 -10.77 0.88 0.52
CA SER A 70 -11.77 1.04 -0.55
C SER A 70 -12.94 0.08 -0.35
N GLY A 71 -13.31 -0.73 -1.33
CA GLY A 71 -14.46 -1.64 -1.30
C GLY A 71 -14.28 -2.96 -0.52
N GLY A 72 -13.09 -3.26 0.02
CA GLY A 72 -12.88 -4.45 0.85
C GLY A 72 -12.71 -5.77 0.09
N ALA A 73 -12.45 -5.75 -1.21
CA ALA A 73 -12.31 -6.95 -2.04
C ALA A 73 -11.20 -7.91 -1.56
N VAL A 74 -10.05 -7.38 -1.15
CA VAL A 74 -8.90 -8.20 -0.73
C VAL A 74 -9.24 -9.10 0.46
N THR A 75 -10.13 -8.68 1.36
CA THR A 75 -10.58 -9.51 2.48
C THR A 75 -11.29 -10.77 1.98
N ALA A 76 -12.16 -10.68 0.96
CA ALA A 76 -12.84 -11.84 0.39
C ALA A 76 -11.84 -12.85 -0.24
N PHE A 77 -10.80 -12.35 -0.94
CA PHE A 77 -9.73 -13.21 -1.47
C PHE A 77 -8.94 -13.89 -0.35
N CYS A 78 -8.62 -13.17 0.72
CA CYS A 78 -7.95 -13.75 1.88
C CYS A 78 -8.78 -14.85 2.55
N GLU A 79 -10.08 -14.62 2.75
CA GLU A 79 -10.99 -15.61 3.35
C GLU A 79 -11.09 -16.87 2.51
N GLU A 80 -11.12 -16.76 1.18
CA GLU A 80 -11.13 -17.91 0.27
C GLU A 80 -9.85 -18.76 0.40
N ILE A 81 -8.70 -18.12 0.51
CA ILE A 81 -7.42 -18.82 0.73
C ILE A 81 -7.40 -19.51 2.11
N LEU A 82 -7.87 -18.82 3.15
CA LEU A 82 -7.90 -19.38 4.52
C LEU A 82 -8.89 -20.54 4.64
N SER A 83 -10.03 -20.54 3.91
CA SER A 83 -10.98 -21.65 3.90
C SER A 83 -10.37 -22.95 3.40
N GLN A 84 -9.31 -22.88 2.61
CA GLN A 84 -8.53 -24.00 2.09
C GLN A 84 -7.26 -24.27 2.94
N ASN A 85 -7.22 -23.87 4.21
CA ASN A 85 -6.07 -24.02 5.12
C ASN A 85 -4.80 -23.35 4.58
N GLY A 86 -4.97 -22.27 3.80
CA GLY A 86 -3.87 -21.48 3.24
C GLY A 86 -3.25 -20.52 4.26
N ILE A 87 -2.30 -19.70 3.79
CA ILE A 87 -1.64 -18.67 4.57
C ILE A 87 -1.54 -17.38 3.76
N ILE A 88 -1.76 -16.26 4.40
CA ILE A 88 -1.72 -14.92 3.79
C ILE A 88 -0.46 -14.20 4.24
N PHE A 89 0.26 -13.57 3.31
CA PHE A 89 1.34 -12.64 3.60
C PHE A 89 0.99 -11.24 3.09
N GLY A 90 1.11 -10.23 3.94
CA GLY A 90 0.78 -8.84 3.60
C GLY A 90 1.41 -7.83 4.54
N GLY A 91 1.30 -6.55 4.17
CA GLY A 91 1.82 -5.43 4.95
C GLY A 91 1.02 -5.17 6.23
N ALA A 92 1.68 -5.18 7.38
CA ALA A 92 1.10 -4.93 8.70
C ALA A 92 1.95 -3.95 9.50
N PHE A 93 1.42 -3.47 10.62
CA PHE A 93 2.23 -2.84 11.65
C PHE A 93 2.76 -3.90 12.62
N ASP A 94 4.01 -3.75 13.04
CA ASP A 94 4.54 -4.47 14.20
C ASP A 94 4.09 -3.80 15.52
N LYS A 95 4.52 -4.34 16.67
CA LYS A 95 4.20 -3.81 18.00
C LYS A 95 4.64 -2.36 18.22
N ASP A 96 5.64 -1.90 17.47
CA ASP A 96 6.21 -0.56 17.55
C ASP A 96 5.70 0.35 16.42
N PHE A 97 4.65 -0.06 15.71
CA PHE A 97 4.09 0.65 14.55
C PHE A 97 5.07 0.85 13.38
N ASN A 98 6.12 0.03 13.25
CA ASN A 98 6.87 -0.04 12.00
C ASN A 98 6.09 -0.88 11.00
N VAL A 99 6.25 -0.60 9.70
CA VAL A 99 5.56 -1.38 8.66
C VAL A 99 6.44 -2.54 8.21
N CYS A 100 5.92 -3.75 8.33
CA CYS A 100 6.58 -4.98 7.89
C CYS A 100 5.59 -5.89 7.15
N HIS A 101 6.09 -6.90 6.44
CA HIS A 101 5.25 -8.02 6.01
C HIS A 101 5.16 -9.04 7.14
N SER A 102 3.96 -9.57 7.33
CA SER A 102 3.68 -10.65 8.28
C SER A 102 2.69 -11.63 7.67
N SER A 103 2.51 -12.79 8.32
CA SER A 103 1.57 -13.82 7.90
C SER A 103 0.28 -13.78 8.73
N ALA A 104 -0.82 -14.29 8.17
CA ALA A 104 -2.08 -14.58 8.85
C ALA A 104 -2.59 -15.96 8.45
N GLU A 105 -3.11 -16.70 9.43
CA GLU A 105 -3.66 -18.05 9.25
C GLU A 105 -5.11 -18.16 9.71
N THR A 106 -5.66 -17.07 10.25
CA THR A 106 -7.06 -16.99 10.70
C THR A 106 -7.74 -15.73 10.19
N VAL A 107 -9.08 -15.77 10.08
CA VAL A 107 -9.89 -14.62 9.63
C VAL A 107 -9.74 -13.43 10.59
N GLN A 108 -9.62 -13.68 11.89
CA GLN A 108 -9.43 -12.64 12.93
C GLN A 108 -8.14 -11.85 12.69
N GLU A 109 -7.06 -12.51 12.27
CA GLU A 109 -5.78 -11.88 11.99
C GLU A 109 -5.79 -11.01 10.73
N LEU A 110 -6.76 -11.14 9.83
CA LEU A 110 -6.85 -10.33 8.60
C LEU A 110 -7.01 -8.84 8.89
N SER A 111 -7.50 -8.49 10.07
CA SER A 111 -7.65 -7.07 10.48
C SER A 111 -6.34 -6.29 10.40
N LYS A 112 -5.19 -6.91 10.64
CA LYS A 112 -3.86 -6.27 10.58
C LYS A 112 -3.44 -5.84 9.17
N PHE A 113 -3.99 -6.49 8.13
CA PHE A 113 -3.70 -6.15 6.72
C PHE A 113 -4.61 -5.06 6.17
N ARG A 114 -5.78 -4.83 6.79
CA ARG A 114 -6.71 -3.81 6.33
C ARG A 114 -6.09 -2.42 6.41
N SER A 115 -6.57 -1.54 5.54
CA SER A 115 -6.07 -0.18 5.35
C SER A 115 -4.65 -0.07 4.80
N SER A 116 -4.45 0.94 3.96
CA SER A 116 -3.13 1.26 3.38
C SER A 116 -2.17 1.75 4.45
N LYS A 117 -0.91 1.36 4.33
CA LYS A 117 0.19 1.84 5.17
C LYS A 117 1.19 2.57 4.27
N TYR A 118 1.16 3.91 4.31
CA TYR A 118 2.01 4.74 3.46
C TYR A 118 3.42 4.86 4.03
N VAL A 119 4.09 3.71 4.12
CA VAL A 119 5.48 3.53 4.55
C VAL A 119 6.05 2.31 3.83
N GLN A 120 7.34 2.34 3.48
CA GLN A 120 7.99 1.14 2.94
C GLN A 120 7.93 0.00 3.96
N SER A 121 7.37 -1.14 3.55
CA SER A 121 7.31 -2.33 4.38
C SER A 121 8.66 -3.06 4.37
N ASP A 122 9.13 -3.45 5.55
CA ASP A 122 10.27 -4.37 5.67
C ASP A 122 9.81 -5.81 5.37
N LEU A 123 10.44 -6.42 4.39
CA LEU A 123 10.15 -7.81 4.00
C LEU A 123 10.83 -8.85 4.91
N GLY A 124 11.90 -8.47 5.62
CA GLY A 124 12.63 -9.40 6.48
C GLY A 124 12.90 -10.74 5.81
N ASN A 125 12.38 -11.81 6.40
CA ASN A 125 12.47 -13.19 5.91
C ASN A 125 11.23 -13.66 5.12
N THR A 126 10.27 -12.79 4.87
CA THR A 126 8.96 -13.14 4.27
C THR A 126 9.08 -14.00 3.01
N PHE A 127 9.99 -13.69 2.10
CA PHE A 127 10.15 -14.50 0.88
C PHE A 127 10.59 -15.94 1.16
N SER A 128 11.42 -16.15 2.17
CA SER A 128 11.84 -17.50 2.60
C SER A 128 10.71 -18.26 3.26
N GLU A 129 9.87 -17.56 4.05
CA GLU A 129 8.69 -18.13 4.70
C GLU A 129 7.61 -18.50 3.67
N VAL A 130 7.36 -17.63 2.69
CA VAL A 130 6.48 -17.91 1.54
C VAL A 130 6.97 -19.17 0.82
N LYS A 131 8.27 -19.23 0.48
CA LYS A 131 8.84 -20.41 -0.19
C LYS A 131 8.66 -21.67 0.62
N LYS A 132 8.93 -21.63 1.92
CA LYS A 132 8.77 -22.78 2.83
C LYS A 132 7.32 -23.26 2.86
N SER A 133 6.35 -22.36 2.93
CA SER A 133 4.92 -22.68 2.92
C SER A 133 4.50 -23.31 1.59
N LEU A 134 4.97 -22.75 0.46
CA LEU A 134 4.70 -23.30 -0.87
C LEU A 134 5.29 -24.70 -1.07
N ASP A 135 6.56 -24.90 -0.65
CA ASP A 135 7.25 -26.18 -0.76
C ASP A 135 6.61 -27.27 0.14
N SER A 136 5.92 -26.89 1.23
CA SER A 136 5.13 -27.81 2.06
C SER A 136 3.72 -28.11 1.49
N GLY A 137 3.39 -27.60 0.30
CA GLY A 137 2.11 -27.81 -0.37
C GLY A 137 0.97 -26.88 0.09
N ARG A 138 1.22 -25.92 1.01
CA ARG A 138 0.20 -24.97 1.44
C ARG A 138 -0.13 -23.97 0.33
N ILE A 139 -1.39 -23.58 0.25
CA ILE A 139 -1.82 -22.45 -0.58
C ILE A 139 -1.35 -21.17 0.09
N VAL A 140 -0.69 -20.30 -0.68
CA VAL A 140 -0.17 -19.03 -0.18
C VAL A 140 -0.75 -17.87 -0.99
N MET A 141 -1.28 -16.87 -0.30
CA MET A 141 -1.52 -15.57 -0.90
C MET A 141 -0.46 -14.57 -0.46
N PHE A 142 0.17 -13.89 -1.41
CA PHE A 142 1.08 -12.78 -1.15
C PHE A 142 0.50 -11.48 -1.71
N SER A 143 0.36 -10.46 -0.86
CA SER A 143 -0.07 -9.13 -1.24
C SER A 143 1.05 -8.12 -1.00
N GLY A 144 1.39 -7.33 -2.03
CA GLY A 144 2.45 -6.34 -1.93
C GLY A 144 2.43 -5.30 -3.06
N THR A 145 3.42 -4.41 -3.08
CA THR A 145 3.65 -3.53 -4.22
C THR A 145 4.08 -4.34 -5.45
N PRO A 146 3.90 -3.83 -6.69
CA PRO A 146 4.32 -4.55 -7.89
C PRO A 146 5.78 -5.02 -7.85
N CYS A 147 6.69 -4.17 -7.36
CA CYS A 147 8.11 -4.54 -7.20
C CYS A 147 8.35 -5.64 -6.16
N GLN A 148 7.51 -5.74 -5.12
CA GLN A 148 7.59 -6.82 -4.13
C GLN A 148 7.07 -8.14 -4.70
N VAL A 149 5.96 -8.11 -5.45
CA VAL A 149 5.43 -9.31 -6.12
C VAL A 149 6.41 -9.83 -7.17
N GLU A 150 6.96 -8.95 -8.01
CA GLU A 150 7.96 -9.33 -9.02
C GLU A 150 9.25 -9.84 -8.36
N GLY A 151 9.67 -9.20 -7.25
CA GLY A 151 10.80 -9.66 -6.43
C GLY A 151 10.58 -11.04 -5.82
N LEU A 152 9.37 -11.35 -5.34
CA LEU A 152 9.02 -12.68 -4.84
C LEU A 152 9.10 -13.73 -5.95
N LYS A 153 8.48 -13.48 -7.12
CA LYS A 153 8.49 -14.43 -8.25
C LYS A 153 9.91 -14.70 -8.75
N ASN A 154 10.74 -13.66 -8.84
CA ASN A 154 12.16 -13.84 -9.18
C ASN A 154 12.92 -14.63 -8.12
N PHE A 155 12.64 -14.41 -6.84
CA PHE A 155 13.25 -15.18 -5.75
C PHE A 155 12.87 -16.67 -5.80
N LEU A 156 11.63 -16.99 -6.12
CA LEU A 156 11.12 -18.36 -6.23
C LEU A 156 11.71 -19.12 -7.41
N ARG A 157 12.07 -18.46 -8.52
CA ARG A 157 12.74 -19.00 -9.73
C ARG A 157 11.97 -20.07 -10.48
N LYS A 158 10.78 -20.43 -10.06
CA LYS A 158 9.86 -21.36 -10.74
C LYS A 158 8.42 -20.95 -10.46
N PRO A 159 7.47 -21.29 -11.31
CA PRO A 159 6.06 -21.13 -11.01
C PRO A 159 5.63 -22.07 -9.86
N TYR A 160 4.60 -21.64 -9.13
CA TYR A 160 3.93 -22.41 -8.10
C TYR A 160 2.41 -22.28 -8.32
N ASP A 161 1.73 -23.41 -8.48
CA ASP A 161 0.28 -23.44 -8.69
C ASP A 161 -0.48 -23.04 -7.42
N ASN A 162 0.11 -23.31 -6.26
CA ASN A 162 -0.39 -22.96 -4.95
C ASN A 162 -0.02 -21.54 -4.47
N LEU A 163 0.56 -20.70 -5.35
CA LEU A 163 0.80 -19.28 -5.08
C LEU A 163 -0.27 -18.41 -5.76
N PHE A 164 -0.91 -17.55 -4.97
CA PHE A 164 -1.80 -16.50 -5.44
C PHE A 164 -1.24 -15.13 -5.07
N THR A 165 -1.21 -14.19 -6.01
CA THR A 165 -0.56 -12.88 -5.82
C THR A 165 -1.50 -11.72 -6.12
N VAL A 166 -1.53 -10.74 -5.21
CA VAL A 166 -2.28 -9.50 -5.38
C VAL A 166 -1.34 -8.32 -5.25
N ASP A 167 -1.27 -7.50 -6.28
CA ASP A 167 -0.60 -6.20 -6.16
C ASP A 167 -1.61 -5.04 -6.20
N PHE A 168 -1.11 -3.85 -6.00
CA PHE A 168 -1.93 -2.64 -6.08
C PHE A 168 -1.25 -1.55 -6.89
N VAL A 169 -2.05 -0.61 -7.43
CA VAL A 169 -1.51 0.57 -8.08
C VAL A 169 -0.80 1.42 -7.03
N CYS A 170 0.53 1.43 -7.13
CA CYS A 170 1.41 2.02 -6.13
C CYS A 170 1.87 3.43 -6.55
N ARG A 171 1.62 4.44 -5.69
CA ARG A 171 2.16 5.78 -5.91
C ARG A 171 3.68 5.82 -5.69
N ALA A 172 4.13 5.36 -4.53
CA ALA A 172 5.52 5.28 -4.07
C ALA A 172 5.54 4.69 -2.65
N VAL A 173 6.73 4.40 -2.13
CA VAL A 173 6.91 4.01 -0.72
C VAL A 173 7.65 5.09 0.05
N PRO A 174 7.02 5.72 1.06
CA PRO A 174 7.66 6.69 1.95
C PRO A 174 8.71 6.05 2.85
N SER A 175 9.65 6.88 3.30
CA SER A 175 10.72 6.50 4.20
C SER A 175 10.21 6.03 5.57
N PRO A 176 10.69 4.86 6.07
CA PRO A 176 10.44 4.41 7.44
C PRO A 176 10.98 5.38 8.49
N TYR A 177 12.11 6.06 8.22
CA TYR A 177 12.68 7.07 9.09
C TYR A 177 11.75 8.29 9.25
N VAL A 178 11.14 8.76 8.16
CA VAL A 178 10.16 9.86 8.22
C VAL A 178 8.93 9.47 9.03
N TRP A 179 8.44 8.24 8.88
CA TRP A 179 7.35 7.72 9.70
C TRP A 179 7.74 7.64 11.19
N LYS A 180 8.95 7.19 11.50
CA LYS A 180 9.49 7.18 12.87
C LYS A 180 9.52 8.60 13.45
N LYS A 181 10.08 9.59 12.72
CA LYS A 181 10.11 11.00 13.14
C LYS A 181 8.72 11.60 13.34
N TYR A 182 7.76 11.21 12.50
CA TYR A 182 6.37 11.62 12.66
C TYR A 182 5.73 11.04 13.93
N ARG A 183 5.94 9.74 14.20
CA ARG A 183 5.44 9.10 15.43
C ARG A 183 6.02 9.76 16.67
N GLU A 184 7.35 9.96 16.72
CA GLU A 184 8.05 10.64 17.82
C GLU A 184 7.47 12.04 18.06
N TYR A 185 7.23 12.80 17.00
CA TYR A 185 6.61 14.11 17.09
C TYR A 185 5.18 14.05 17.65
N MET A 186 4.37 13.11 17.16
CA MET A 186 2.97 12.98 17.59
C MET A 186 2.86 12.47 19.03
N GLU A 187 3.69 11.52 19.43
CA GLU A 187 3.74 11.03 20.82
C GLU A 187 4.16 12.14 21.77
N SER A 188 5.16 12.92 21.43
CA SER A 188 5.58 14.10 22.22
C SER A 188 4.47 15.16 22.29
N LYS A 189 3.81 15.47 21.15
CA LYS A 189 2.72 16.47 21.09
C LYS A 189 1.51 16.09 21.95
N PHE A 190 1.18 14.81 22.04
CA PHE A 190 0.03 14.31 22.80
C PHE A 190 0.40 13.79 24.19
N ASP A 191 1.69 13.78 24.52
CA ASP A 191 2.27 13.23 25.74
C ASP A 191 1.76 11.82 26.02
N SER A 192 1.81 10.95 25.00
CA SER A 192 1.28 9.59 25.09
C SER A 192 1.69 8.72 23.91
N LYS A 193 1.80 7.41 24.13
CA LYS A 193 2.11 6.42 23.08
C LYS A 193 0.96 6.23 22.13
N ILE A 194 1.29 6.03 20.84
CA ILE A 194 0.35 5.63 19.81
C ILE A 194 -0.04 4.17 20.06
N ILE A 195 -1.35 3.89 20.06
CA ILE A 195 -1.92 2.54 20.18
C ILE A 195 -2.75 2.13 18.95
N TYR A 196 -2.95 3.05 18.01
CA TYR A 196 -3.67 2.79 16.77
C TYR A 196 -3.23 3.80 15.70
N ALA A 197 -3.06 3.31 14.46
CA ALA A 197 -2.77 4.13 13.30
C ALA A 197 -3.52 3.60 12.08
N ASN A 198 -4.20 4.50 11.35
CA ASN A 198 -4.86 4.19 10.08
C ASN A 198 -4.71 5.36 9.11
N PHE A 199 -4.03 5.15 8.00
CA PHE A 199 -3.74 6.19 6.99
C PHE A 199 -4.94 6.57 6.11
N ARG A 200 -5.99 5.76 6.14
CA ARG A 200 -7.16 5.91 5.25
C ARG A 200 -8.48 5.62 5.98
N GLU A 201 -8.58 6.02 7.27
CA GLU A 201 -9.82 5.85 8.02
C GLU A 201 -10.94 6.71 7.41
N LYS A 202 -12.10 6.10 7.16
CA LYS A 202 -13.27 6.70 6.50
C LYS A 202 -14.14 7.52 7.46
N THR A 203 -13.55 8.18 8.45
CA THR A 203 -14.29 8.99 9.45
C THR A 203 -15.19 10.05 8.82
N TYR A 204 -14.78 10.60 7.68
CA TYR A 204 -15.53 11.60 6.91
C TYR A 204 -15.85 11.12 5.49
N GLY A 205 -16.06 9.82 5.33
CA GLY A 205 -16.33 9.14 4.06
C GLY A 205 -15.08 8.77 3.28
N TYR A 206 -15.27 7.97 2.25
CA TYR A 206 -14.23 7.39 1.40
C TYR A 206 -13.40 8.47 0.68
N HIS A 207 -14.05 9.48 0.10
CA HIS A 207 -13.37 10.59 -0.59
C HIS A 207 -12.62 11.53 0.35
N SER A 208 -12.70 11.29 1.65
CA SER A 208 -12.15 12.14 2.70
C SER A 208 -11.08 11.42 3.50
N ALA A 209 -10.03 10.91 2.80
CA ALA A 209 -8.93 10.19 3.43
C ALA A 209 -8.31 10.96 4.62
N ASN A 210 -8.22 10.28 5.77
CA ASN A 210 -7.65 10.82 7.00
C ASN A 210 -6.61 9.87 7.55
N LEU A 211 -5.53 10.43 8.09
CA LEU A 211 -4.67 9.70 9.02
C LEU A 211 -5.27 9.84 10.42
N THR A 212 -5.68 8.73 10.99
CA THR A 212 -6.17 8.66 12.37
C THR A 212 -5.14 8.00 13.25
N LEU A 213 -4.78 8.68 14.34
CA LEU A 213 -3.99 8.12 15.44
C LEU A 213 -4.83 8.13 16.71
N ARG A 214 -4.73 7.06 17.50
CA ARG A 214 -5.27 7.00 18.87
C ARG A 214 -4.12 6.78 19.84
N PHE A 215 -4.20 7.43 20.99
CA PHE A 215 -3.16 7.44 22.01
C PHE A 215 -3.63 6.73 23.28
N ALA A 216 -2.68 6.19 24.05
CA ALA A 216 -2.98 5.44 25.28
C ALA A 216 -3.73 6.27 26.32
N ASN A 217 -3.59 7.60 26.30
CA ASN A 217 -4.33 8.52 27.19
C ASN A 217 -5.75 8.84 26.70
N GLY A 218 -6.30 8.11 25.71
CA GLY A 218 -7.64 8.30 25.16
C GLY A 218 -7.77 9.42 24.13
N LYS A 219 -6.75 10.27 23.95
CA LYS A 219 -6.77 11.31 22.91
C LYS A 219 -6.68 10.69 21.50
N LYS A 220 -7.17 11.45 20.51
CA LYS A 220 -7.09 11.06 19.09
C LYS A 220 -6.70 12.25 18.22
N SER A 221 -6.02 11.95 17.11
CA SER A 221 -5.74 12.89 16.01
C SER A 221 -6.38 12.35 14.74
N ILE A 222 -7.16 13.18 14.03
CA ILE A 222 -7.79 12.86 12.74
C ILE A 222 -7.44 14.00 11.80
N GLU A 223 -6.48 13.76 10.91
CA GLU A 223 -5.91 14.79 10.06
C GLU A 223 -5.98 14.36 8.57
N ASN A 224 -6.03 15.33 7.67
CA ASN A 224 -6.09 15.12 6.24
C ASN A 224 -4.78 15.55 5.54
N THR A 225 -4.70 15.38 4.23
CA THR A 225 -3.53 15.71 3.42
C THR A 225 -3.04 17.16 3.51
N ASN A 226 -3.89 18.10 3.94
CA ASN A 226 -3.52 19.49 4.09
C ASN A 226 -3.06 19.87 5.51
N THR A 227 -3.41 19.05 6.50
CA THR A 227 -3.13 19.32 7.91
C THR A 227 -2.15 18.35 8.53
N ASP A 228 -2.02 17.15 7.98
CA ASP A 228 -1.11 16.11 8.46
C ASP A 228 0.28 16.19 7.79
N TYR A 229 1.33 16.14 8.59
CA TYR A 229 2.70 16.27 8.10
C TYR A 229 3.21 15.02 7.38
N MET A 230 2.78 13.82 7.80
CA MET A 230 3.16 12.57 7.13
C MET A 230 2.46 12.41 5.79
N LEU A 231 1.14 12.62 5.74
CA LEU A 231 0.38 12.58 4.49
C LEU A 231 0.87 13.65 3.51
N LYS A 232 1.17 14.85 4.01
CA LYS A 232 1.71 15.93 3.21
C LYS A 232 3.05 15.53 2.60
N SER A 233 3.98 15.02 3.38
CA SER A 233 5.28 14.55 2.91
C SER A 233 5.15 13.47 1.84
N PHE A 234 4.21 12.56 1.99
CA PHE A 234 3.96 11.50 1.00
C PHE A 234 3.37 12.04 -0.30
N PHE A 235 2.27 12.80 -0.22
CA PHE A 235 1.54 13.24 -1.41
C PHE A 235 2.30 14.29 -2.23
N ASP A 236 3.15 15.10 -1.60
CA ASP A 236 4.04 16.03 -2.30
C ASP A 236 5.35 15.36 -2.79
N GLY A 237 5.53 14.05 -2.55
CA GLY A 237 6.64 13.28 -3.09
C GLY A 237 8.01 13.60 -2.48
N ILE A 238 8.09 14.20 -1.27
CA ILE A 238 9.37 14.62 -0.70
C ILE A 238 10.09 13.48 0.04
N CYS A 239 9.35 12.49 0.54
CA CYS A 239 9.90 11.42 1.38
C CYS A 239 9.85 10.02 0.75
N SER A 240 9.59 9.93 -0.55
CA SER A 240 9.52 8.64 -1.26
C SER A 240 10.91 8.06 -1.53
N ARG A 241 11.00 6.71 -1.64
CA ARG A 241 12.24 6.04 -2.02
C ARG A 241 12.74 6.55 -3.37
N PRO A 242 14.03 6.85 -3.55
CA PRO A 242 14.57 7.39 -4.80
C PRO A 242 14.19 6.59 -6.05
N SER A 243 14.23 5.25 -5.99
CA SER A 243 13.83 4.39 -7.10
C SER A 243 12.34 4.45 -7.48
N CYS A 244 11.48 5.06 -6.66
CA CYS A 244 10.07 5.25 -6.99
C CYS A 244 9.83 6.41 -7.98
N TYR A 245 10.78 7.32 -8.12
CA TYR A 245 10.68 8.44 -9.09
C TYR A 245 10.97 8.01 -10.53
N ASP A 246 11.65 6.87 -10.71
CA ASP A 246 11.86 6.20 -11.98
C ASP A 246 11.57 4.69 -11.82
N CYS A 247 10.30 4.37 -11.57
CA CYS A 247 9.89 3.02 -11.17
C CYS A 247 9.69 2.11 -12.39
N LYS A 248 10.51 1.07 -12.52
CA LYS A 248 10.43 0.07 -13.62
C LYS A 248 9.22 -0.88 -13.53
N PHE A 249 8.49 -0.85 -12.41
CA PHE A 249 7.33 -1.73 -12.15
C PHE A 249 5.99 -1.06 -12.45
N ARG A 250 6.00 0.12 -13.09
CA ARG A 250 4.81 0.79 -13.57
C ARG A 250 4.43 0.23 -14.93
N LYS A 251 3.48 -0.67 -14.91
CA LYS A 251 2.99 -1.42 -16.08
C LYS A 251 1.49 -1.67 -15.90
N GLU A 252 0.74 -1.71 -16.98
CA GLU A 252 -0.66 -2.14 -16.98
C GLU A 252 -0.73 -3.67 -16.85
N THR A 253 0.08 -4.38 -17.65
CA THR A 253 0.24 -5.84 -17.57
C THR A 253 1.29 -6.18 -16.52
N ARG A 254 0.89 -6.97 -15.52
CA ARG A 254 1.72 -7.29 -14.35
C ARG A 254 1.85 -8.78 -14.13
N VAL A 255 2.84 -9.17 -13.35
CA VAL A 255 3.09 -10.57 -13.01
C VAL A 255 2.20 -11.10 -11.88
N SER A 256 1.47 -10.24 -11.17
CA SER A 256 0.48 -10.64 -10.17
C SER A 256 -0.71 -11.37 -10.79
N ASP A 257 -1.54 -12.00 -9.99
CA ASP A 257 -2.79 -12.62 -10.45
C ASP A 257 -3.93 -11.58 -10.51
N LEU A 258 -3.92 -10.64 -9.57
CA LEU A 258 -4.83 -9.50 -9.54
C LEU A 258 -4.07 -8.20 -9.25
N THR A 259 -4.49 -7.11 -9.90
CA THR A 259 -4.12 -5.75 -9.50
C THR A 259 -5.34 -5.04 -8.94
N VAL A 260 -5.22 -4.46 -7.73
CA VAL A 260 -6.32 -3.74 -7.07
C VAL A 260 -5.96 -2.28 -6.82
N PHE A 261 -6.96 -1.40 -6.85
CA PHE A 261 -6.79 0.01 -6.50
C PHE A 261 -8.13 0.67 -6.14
N ASP A 262 -8.06 1.93 -5.70
CA ASP A 262 -9.25 2.72 -5.40
C ASP A 262 -10.07 2.98 -6.67
N CYS A 263 -11.38 2.74 -6.64
CA CYS A 263 -12.32 3.30 -7.59
C CYS A 263 -12.86 4.61 -6.97
N TRP A 264 -12.38 5.74 -7.46
CA TRP A 264 -12.70 7.05 -6.87
C TRP A 264 -14.08 7.56 -7.23
N ASP A 265 -14.61 7.16 -8.38
CA ASP A 265 -15.93 7.61 -8.84
C ASP A 265 -16.64 6.46 -9.57
N ILE A 266 -17.44 5.73 -8.80
CA ILE A 266 -18.19 4.57 -9.32
C ILE A 266 -19.17 4.96 -10.43
N THR A 267 -19.68 6.18 -10.42
CA THR A 267 -20.67 6.66 -11.40
C THR A 267 -20.12 6.73 -12.84
N ARG A 268 -18.79 6.74 -12.99
CA ARG A 268 -18.13 6.67 -14.30
C ARG A 268 -18.19 5.28 -14.93
N TYR A 269 -18.33 4.25 -14.11
CA TYR A 269 -18.20 2.86 -14.55
C TYR A 269 -19.54 2.13 -14.53
N VAL A 270 -20.43 2.52 -13.63
CA VAL A 270 -21.72 1.89 -13.44
C VAL A 270 -22.81 2.94 -13.60
N LYS A 271 -23.58 2.82 -14.69
CA LYS A 271 -24.68 3.72 -14.98
C LYS A 271 -25.77 3.59 -13.91
N ASP A 272 -26.39 4.69 -13.55
CA ASP A 272 -27.52 4.77 -12.62
C ASP A 272 -27.20 4.33 -11.17
N LEU A 273 -25.91 4.17 -10.81
CA LEU A 273 -25.48 3.91 -9.45
C LEU A 273 -25.02 5.20 -8.77
N GLU A 274 -25.63 5.52 -7.64
CA GLU A 274 -25.19 6.65 -6.81
C GLU A 274 -23.93 6.29 -6.00
N ASP A 275 -23.01 7.25 -5.89
CA ASP A 275 -21.86 7.10 -4.98
C ASP A 275 -22.29 7.45 -3.55
N ASP A 276 -22.31 6.42 -2.70
CA ASP A 276 -22.68 6.51 -1.28
C ASP A 276 -21.49 6.88 -0.36
N ASP A 277 -20.33 7.23 -0.93
CA ASP A 277 -19.10 7.60 -0.21
C ASP A 277 -18.54 6.51 0.72
N LYS A 278 -18.85 5.23 0.46
CA LYS A 278 -18.28 4.08 1.18
C LYS A 278 -17.08 3.44 0.50
N GLY A 279 -16.95 3.66 -0.81
CA GLY A 279 -15.84 3.23 -1.64
C GLY A 279 -16.04 1.88 -2.32
N TYR A 280 -15.43 1.74 -3.49
CA TYR A 280 -15.33 0.55 -4.30
C TYR A 280 -13.88 0.24 -4.61
N THR A 281 -13.58 -1.01 -4.92
CA THR A 281 -12.24 -1.46 -5.36
C THR A 281 -12.27 -1.75 -6.84
N ALA A 282 -11.36 -1.14 -7.60
CA ALA A 282 -11.08 -1.57 -8.96
C ALA A 282 -10.22 -2.83 -8.92
N VAL A 283 -10.55 -3.83 -9.72
CA VAL A 283 -9.86 -5.11 -9.83
C VAL A 283 -9.54 -5.36 -11.30
N ILE A 284 -8.26 -5.48 -11.63
CA ILE A 284 -7.79 -5.88 -12.95
C ILE A 284 -7.35 -7.34 -12.88
N ILE A 285 -7.86 -8.14 -13.79
CA ILE A 285 -7.47 -9.55 -13.93
C ILE A 285 -6.14 -9.62 -14.66
N GLN A 286 -5.13 -10.20 -14.03
CA GLN A 286 -3.79 -10.34 -14.57
C GLN A 286 -3.41 -11.79 -14.89
N SER A 287 -4.23 -12.78 -14.48
CA SER A 287 -4.03 -14.21 -14.77
C SER A 287 -5.36 -14.99 -14.77
N HIS A 288 -5.36 -16.19 -15.34
CA HIS A 288 -6.50 -17.11 -15.26
C HIS A 288 -6.82 -17.44 -13.79
N LYS A 289 -5.79 -17.61 -12.92
CA LYS A 289 -6.00 -17.79 -11.47
C LYS A 289 -6.72 -16.60 -10.84
N GLY A 290 -6.41 -15.37 -11.29
CA GLY A 290 -7.11 -14.17 -10.87
C GLY A 290 -8.59 -14.17 -11.24
N ALA A 291 -8.92 -14.57 -12.47
CA ALA A 291 -10.30 -14.71 -12.93
C ALA A 291 -11.09 -15.77 -12.14
N GLU A 292 -10.48 -16.93 -11.91
CA GLU A 292 -11.06 -18.00 -11.10
C GLU A 292 -11.29 -17.56 -9.64
N MET A 293 -10.33 -16.85 -9.05
CA MET A 293 -10.48 -16.32 -7.69
C MET A 293 -11.66 -15.35 -7.59
N LEU A 294 -11.78 -14.40 -8.52
CA LEU A 294 -12.90 -13.46 -8.50
C LEU A 294 -14.25 -14.19 -8.64
N LYS A 295 -14.30 -15.22 -9.47
CA LYS A 295 -15.50 -16.07 -9.62
C LYS A 295 -15.83 -16.82 -8.33
N LYS A 296 -14.83 -17.38 -7.64
CA LYS A 296 -15.01 -18.13 -6.37
C LYS A 296 -15.58 -17.28 -5.25
N VAL A 297 -15.25 -15.99 -5.22
CA VAL A 297 -15.71 -15.07 -4.15
C VAL A 297 -16.86 -14.16 -4.58
N SER A 298 -17.49 -14.44 -5.73
CA SER A 298 -18.54 -13.58 -6.29
C SER A 298 -19.79 -13.47 -5.41
N ASP A 299 -20.07 -14.46 -4.58
CA ASP A 299 -21.13 -14.45 -3.57
C ASP A 299 -20.86 -13.47 -2.41
N LYS A 300 -19.59 -13.17 -2.13
CA LYS A 300 -19.16 -12.23 -1.09
C LYS A 300 -19.03 -10.78 -1.59
N LEU A 301 -19.12 -10.59 -2.90
CA LEU A 301 -18.87 -9.30 -3.53
C LEU A 301 -20.05 -8.86 -4.41
N THR A 302 -20.38 -7.60 -4.37
CA THR A 302 -21.13 -6.96 -5.46
C THR A 302 -20.13 -6.61 -6.56
N VAL A 303 -20.33 -7.12 -7.78
CA VAL A 303 -19.37 -7.07 -8.90
C VAL A 303 -20.00 -6.37 -10.10
N TYR A 304 -19.33 -5.35 -10.62
CA TYR A 304 -19.70 -4.64 -11.83
C TYR A 304 -18.58 -4.75 -12.88
N PRO A 305 -18.85 -5.18 -14.11
CA PRO A 305 -17.86 -5.11 -15.19
C PRO A 305 -17.47 -3.66 -15.48
N ALA A 306 -16.20 -3.44 -15.83
CA ALA A 306 -15.69 -2.11 -16.14
C ALA A 306 -14.67 -2.17 -17.29
N ASP A 307 -14.50 -1.05 -17.99
CA ASP A 307 -13.48 -0.90 -19.02
C ASP A 307 -12.09 -0.73 -18.38
N VAL A 308 -11.12 -1.57 -18.78
CA VAL A 308 -9.75 -1.60 -18.25
C VAL A 308 -9.04 -0.28 -18.49
N ASN A 309 -9.14 0.26 -19.74
CA ASN A 309 -8.44 1.48 -20.11
C ASN A 309 -9.00 2.67 -19.33
N LEU A 310 -10.34 2.74 -19.21
CA LEU A 310 -11.01 3.80 -18.47
C LEU A 310 -10.59 3.78 -16.98
N LEU A 311 -10.56 2.59 -16.35
CA LEU A 311 -10.11 2.42 -14.96
C LEU A 311 -8.67 2.89 -14.77
N PHE A 312 -7.74 2.43 -15.62
CA PHE A 312 -6.34 2.82 -15.51
C PHE A 312 -6.15 4.33 -15.74
N HIS A 313 -6.76 4.91 -16.77
CA HIS A 313 -6.59 6.33 -17.09
C HIS A 313 -7.23 7.27 -16.07
N LYS A 314 -8.33 6.88 -15.44
CA LYS A 314 -9.04 7.76 -14.47
C LYS A 314 -8.55 7.55 -13.04
N ASP A 315 -8.57 6.33 -12.56
CA ASP A 315 -8.32 6.02 -11.15
C ASP A 315 -6.96 5.34 -10.92
N GLY A 316 -6.45 4.62 -11.94
CA GLY A 316 -5.20 3.86 -11.88
C GLY A 316 -4.00 4.52 -12.55
N HIS A 317 -4.02 5.82 -12.88
CA HIS A 317 -2.97 6.51 -13.66
C HIS A 317 -1.54 6.34 -13.07
N MET A 318 -1.43 6.08 -11.77
CA MET A 318 -0.15 5.74 -11.14
C MET A 318 0.41 4.38 -11.61
N ALA A 319 -0.32 3.60 -12.39
CA ALA A 319 0.20 2.38 -13.01
C ALA A 319 1.27 2.70 -14.08
N PHE A 320 1.28 3.90 -14.67
CA PHE A 320 2.22 4.32 -15.71
C PHE A 320 2.83 5.72 -15.50
N GLN A 321 2.39 6.47 -14.50
CA GLN A 321 2.95 7.79 -14.19
C GLN A 321 3.82 7.75 -12.93
N ASN A 322 5.09 8.15 -13.06
CA ASN A 322 5.97 8.30 -11.91
C ASN A 322 5.61 9.53 -11.07
N PRO A 323 5.70 9.46 -9.73
CA PRO A 323 5.61 10.66 -8.92
C PRO A 323 6.83 11.54 -9.18
N GLN A 324 6.63 12.84 -9.10
CA GLN A 324 7.74 13.77 -9.20
C GLN A 324 8.50 13.87 -7.87
N CYS A 325 9.83 13.93 -7.97
CA CYS A 325 10.69 14.21 -6.83
C CYS A 325 10.55 15.68 -6.43
N HIS A 326 10.26 15.96 -5.17
CA HIS A 326 10.14 17.32 -4.68
C HIS A 326 11.52 18.02 -4.70
N LYS A 327 11.60 19.26 -5.18
CA LYS A 327 12.83 20.02 -5.31
C LYS A 327 13.62 20.20 -4.00
N ASP A 328 12.92 20.37 -2.89
CA ASP A 328 13.49 20.58 -1.56
C ASP A 328 13.72 19.27 -0.78
N ARG A 329 13.70 18.10 -1.47
CA ARG A 329 13.88 16.79 -0.83
C ARG A 329 15.18 16.70 -0.03
N LYS A 330 16.28 17.18 -0.59
CA LYS A 330 17.61 17.18 0.08
C LYS A 330 17.54 17.99 1.37
N LEU A 331 17.06 19.22 1.31
CA LEU A 331 16.90 20.10 2.48
C LEU A 331 16.00 19.46 3.56
N TYR A 332 14.91 18.80 3.15
CA TYR A 332 13.99 18.13 4.06
C TYR A 332 14.70 17.07 4.91
N PHE A 333 15.47 16.16 4.29
CA PHE A 333 16.20 15.12 5.00
C PHE A 333 17.37 15.69 5.83
N GLU A 334 18.08 16.69 5.34
CA GLU A 334 19.12 17.41 6.10
C GLU A 334 18.55 18.00 7.40
N MET A 335 17.37 18.63 7.33
CA MET A 335 16.68 19.15 8.52
C MET A 335 16.31 18.05 9.49
N LEU A 336 15.74 16.93 9.03
CA LEU A 336 15.39 15.83 9.90
C LEU A 336 16.62 15.17 10.56
N ASN A 337 17.70 15.03 9.82
CA ASN A 337 18.97 14.46 10.30
C ASN A 337 19.69 15.39 11.30
N SER A 338 19.49 16.70 11.21
CA SER A 338 20.00 17.67 12.21
C SER A 338 19.11 17.77 13.46
N GLY A 339 18.08 16.91 13.60
CA GLY A 339 17.20 16.88 14.78
C GLY A 339 16.01 17.85 14.72
N ILE A 340 15.81 18.54 13.60
CA ILE A 340 14.64 19.41 13.41
C ILE A 340 13.39 18.53 13.29
N THR A 341 12.32 18.91 14.01
CA THR A 341 11.07 18.16 14.03
C THR A 341 10.36 18.19 12.67
N ILE A 342 9.61 17.13 12.36
CA ILE A 342 8.92 16.97 11.06
C ILE A 342 7.98 18.13 10.73
N ASP A 343 7.30 18.70 11.74
CA ASP A 343 6.40 19.83 11.53
C ASP A 343 7.14 21.08 11.04
N LYS A 344 8.35 21.35 11.57
CA LYS A 344 9.20 22.46 11.13
C LYS A 344 9.78 22.20 9.74
N ALA A 345 10.25 20.99 9.48
CA ALA A 345 10.77 20.60 8.17
C ALA A 345 9.68 20.74 7.07
N VAL A 346 8.46 20.20 7.30
CA VAL A 346 7.33 20.32 6.36
C VAL A 346 6.90 21.78 6.16
N LYS A 347 6.79 22.58 7.24
CA LYS A 347 6.43 24.01 7.12
C LYS A 347 7.42 24.78 6.26
N LYS A 348 8.71 24.43 6.32
CA LYS A 348 9.78 25.08 5.53
C LYS A 348 9.78 24.65 4.06
N THR A 349 9.66 23.33 3.80
CA THR A 349 9.84 22.75 2.45
C THR A 349 8.53 22.65 1.66
N ILE A 350 7.41 22.37 2.32
CA ILE A 350 6.08 22.15 1.70
C ILE A 350 5.00 23.01 2.38
N PRO A 351 5.09 24.34 2.35
CA PRO A 351 4.13 25.20 3.03
C PRO A 351 2.71 25.03 2.47
N VAL A 352 1.73 24.98 3.37
CA VAL A 352 0.32 24.90 3.01
C VAL A 352 -0.32 26.29 3.10
N LYS A 353 -1.08 26.68 2.08
CA LYS A 353 -1.86 27.93 2.10
C LYS A 353 -2.81 27.95 3.31
N THR A 354 -2.88 29.10 3.98
CA THR A 354 -3.69 29.27 5.22
C THR A 354 -5.15 28.90 5.02
N SER A 355 -5.74 29.23 3.87
CA SER A 355 -7.13 28.90 3.53
C SER A 355 -7.37 27.37 3.52
N ARG A 356 -6.42 26.58 2.99
CA ARG A 356 -6.53 25.11 2.99
C ARG A 356 -6.39 24.52 4.39
N LYS A 357 -5.58 25.12 5.27
CA LYS A 357 -5.47 24.71 6.68
C LYS A 357 -6.77 24.95 7.43
N ILE A 358 -7.37 26.13 7.24
CA ILE A 358 -8.66 26.51 7.86
C ILE A 358 -9.74 25.53 7.42
N PHE A 359 -9.91 25.32 6.10
CA PHE A 359 -10.88 24.36 5.58
C PHE A 359 -10.65 22.94 6.15
N GLY A 360 -9.40 22.50 6.25
CA GLY A 360 -9.04 21.19 6.84
C GLY A 360 -9.51 21.06 8.29
N LYS A 361 -9.34 22.10 9.11
CA LYS A 361 -9.78 22.11 10.51
C LYS A 361 -11.30 22.06 10.67
N PHE A 362 -12.04 22.74 9.81
CA PHE A 362 -13.51 22.76 9.86
C PHE A 362 -14.18 21.56 9.18
N ARG A 363 -13.41 20.67 8.54
CA ARG A 363 -13.92 19.55 7.77
C ARG A 363 -14.87 18.64 8.56
N GLY A 364 -14.57 18.39 9.84
CA GLY A 364 -15.42 17.58 10.72
C GLY A 364 -16.80 18.22 10.95
N ILE A 365 -16.86 19.54 11.09
CA ILE A 365 -18.11 20.29 11.22
C ILE A 365 -18.89 20.24 9.91
N LEU A 366 -18.21 20.51 8.78
CA LEU A 366 -18.81 20.47 7.43
C LEU A 366 -19.37 19.09 7.07
N TYR A 367 -18.75 18.02 7.58
CA TYR A 367 -19.26 16.66 7.41
C TYR A 367 -20.54 16.43 8.22
N LYS A 368 -20.52 16.78 9.52
CA LYS A 368 -21.69 16.62 10.41
C LYS A 368 -22.91 17.42 9.97
N THR A 369 -22.70 18.59 9.37
CA THR A 369 -23.78 19.48 8.85
C THR A 369 -24.23 19.07 7.43
N GLY A 370 -23.64 18.06 6.81
CA GLY A 370 -23.95 17.66 5.42
C GLY A 370 -23.39 18.58 4.35
N VAL A 371 -22.84 19.74 4.71
CA VAL A 371 -22.26 20.72 3.76
C VAL A 371 -21.11 20.11 2.97
N LEU A 372 -20.32 19.22 3.58
CA LEU A 372 -19.23 18.56 2.88
C LEU A 372 -19.72 17.68 1.72
N LYS A 373 -20.87 17.00 1.88
CA LYS A 373 -21.50 16.20 0.83
C LYS A 373 -21.98 17.08 -0.34
N LEU A 374 -22.54 18.23 -0.02
CA LEU A 374 -22.98 19.22 -1.03
C LEU A 374 -21.79 19.76 -1.83
N LEU A 375 -20.71 20.16 -1.17
CA LEU A 375 -19.48 20.65 -1.81
C LEU A 375 -18.77 19.60 -2.69
N LYS A 376 -18.94 18.31 -2.40
CA LYS A 376 -18.43 17.22 -3.23
C LYS A 376 -19.23 17.03 -4.52
N LYS A 377 -20.54 17.28 -4.49
CA LYS A 377 -21.41 17.22 -5.69
C LYS A 377 -21.20 18.41 -6.65
N LEU A 378 -20.58 19.49 -6.20
CA LEU A 378 -20.29 20.70 -6.99
C LEU A 378 -18.90 20.69 -7.66
N LYS A 379 -18.11 19.65 -7.45
CA LYS A 379 -16.79 19.42 -8.08
C LYS A 379 -16.87 18.34 -9.15
#